data_d4e4bc32219b5454f994f7e29ac8f42d
#
_entry.id   d4e4bc32219b5454f994f7e29ac8f42d
#
_cell.length_a   1.000
_cell.length_b   1.000
_cell.length_c   1.000
_cell.angle_alpha   90.00
_cell.angle_beta   90.00
_cell.angle_gamma   90.00
#
_symmetry.space_group_name_H-M   'P 1'
#
loop_
_entity.id
_entity.type
_entity.pdbx_description
1 polymer ?
#
loop_
_entity_poly.entity_id
_entity_poly.type
_entity_poly.pdbx_seq_one_letter_code
_entity_poly.pdbx_strand_id
1 'polypeptide(L)'
;MIIRTATPADAGDLARMNAAFNGVSDSAAQIAARLVACAAIEVAILAELDGQVGGFACVRVVPCVLYAEPYAELTELYVEPAFRRRGLGRALIAYAEQLARARGAADLLILTGVGNAAAQALYRAAGYDTYAVALNRKVSQVRG
;
A
#
# COMPACT_ATOMS: atom_id res chain seq x y z
N MET A 1 19.41 0.50 0.73
CA MET A 1 17.93 0.49 0.63
C MET A 1 17.42 1.91 0.73
N ILE A 2 16.56 2.31 -0.19
CA ILE A 2 15.92 3.62 -0.20
C ILE A 2 14.41 3.41 -0.17
N ILE A 3 13.70 4.06 0.75
CA ILE A 3 12.24 4.10 0.79
C ILE A 3 11.81 5.53 0.55
N ARG A 4 10.93 5.74 -0.41
CA ARG A 4 10.49 7.07 -0.81
C ARG A 4 9.08 7.07 -1.39
N THR A 5 8.44 8.23 -1.39
CA THR A 5 7.19 8.45 -2.09
C THR A 5 7.40 8.32 -3.60
N ALA A 6 6.47 7.67 -4.28
CA ALA A 6 6.46 7.57 -5.73
C ALA A 6 6.10 8.91 -6.39
N THR A 7 6.65 9.13 -7.56
CA THR A 7 6.33 10.24 -8.45
C THR A 7 5.75 9.71 -9.76
N PRO A 8 5.15 10.55 -10.63
CA PRO A 8 4.69 10.09 -11.95
C PRO A 8 5.75 9.39 -12.79
N ALA A 9 7.03 9.71 -12.60
CA ALA A 9 8.15 9.03 -13.28
C ALA A 9 8.27 7.54 -12.91
N ASP A 10 7.71 7.14 -11.78
CA ASP A 10 7.74 5.75 -11.29
C ASP A 10 6.56 4.90 -11.78
N ALA A 11 5.68 5.48 -12.58
CA ALA A 11 4.43 4.83 -12.99
C ALA A 11 4.64 3.53 -13.75
N GLY A 12 5.73 3.40 -14.51
CA GLY A 12 6.09 2.18 -15.21
C GLY A 12 6.38 1.02 -14.26
N ASP A 13 7.17 1.26 -13.22
CA ASP A 13 7.47 0.25 -12.20
C ASP A 13 6.21 -0.13 -11.41
N LEU A 14 5.39 0.84 -11.03
CA LEU A 14 4.13 0.59 -10.35
C LEU A 14 3.16 -0.22 -11.21
N ALA A 15 3.01 0.11 -12.49
CA ALA A 15 2.16 -0.64 -13.42
C ALA A 15 2.62 -2.10 -13.56
N ARG A 16 3.91 -2.32 -13.69
CA ARG A 16 4.51 -3.66 -13.77
C ARG A 16 4.26 -4.48 -12.50
N MET A 17 4.52 -3.91 -11.36
CA MET A 17 4.33 -4.59 -10.07
C MET A 17 2.85 -4.80 -9.74
N ASN A 18 1.97 -3.85 -10.09
CA ASN A 18 0.54 -4.00 -9.90
C ASN A 18 -0.03 -5.11 -10.78
N ALA A 19 0.44 -5.26 -12.00
CA ALA A 19 0.07 -6.38 -12.86
C ALA A 19 0.48 -7.73 -12.24
N ALA A 20 1.68 -7.82 -11.68
CA ALA A 20 2.18 -9.03 -11.03
C ALA A 20 1.41 -9.36 -9.74
N PHE A 21 1.06 -8.37 -8.95
CA PHE A 21 0.40 -8.54 -7.65
C PHE A 21 -1.12 -8.69 -7.76
N ASN A 22 -1.77 -7.75 -8.45
CA ASN A 22 -3.23 -7.65 -8.49
C ASN A 22 -3.84 -8.13 -9.81
N GLY A 23 -3.03 -8.48 -10.82
CA GLY A 23 -3.51 -8.90 -12.13
C GLY A 23 -4.16 -7.76 -12.94
N VAL A 24 -3.83 -6.52 -12.62
CA VAL A 24 -4.41 -5.33 -13.26
C VAL A 24 -3.51 -4.86 -14.39
N SER A 25 -4.07 -4.70 -15.59
CA SER A 25 -3.34 -4.29 -16.81
C SER A 25 -3.53 -2.81 -17.11
N ASP A 26 -3.14 -1.94 -16.19
CA ASP A 26 -3.13 -0.49 -16.42
C ASP A 26 -1.83 -0.04 -17.09
N SER A 27 -1.94 0.98 -17.94
CA SER A 27 -0.76 1.63 -18.53
C SER A 27 -0.03 2.51 -17.52
N ALA A 28 1.25 2.79 -17.78
CA ALA A 28 2.01 3.76 -16.99
C ALA A 28 1.34 5.14 -16.98
N ALA A 29 0.77 5.57 -18.11
CA ALA A 29 0.06 6.85 -18.20
C ALA A 29 -1.18 6.89 -17.26
N GLN A 30 -1.94 5.81 -17.17
CA GLN A 30 -3.09 5.70 -16.27
C GLN A 30 -2.67 5.73 -14.80
N ILE A 31 -1.60 5.04 -14.44
CA ILE A 31 -1.03 5.08 -13.08
C ILE A 31 -0.50 6.47 -12.76
N ALA A 32 0.24 7.12 -13.68
CA ALA A 32 0.76 8.46 -13.49
C ALA A 32 -0.35 9.48 -13.22
N ALA A 33 -1.44 9.41 -13.98
CA ALA A 33 -2.59 10.29 -13.79
C ALA A 33 -3.24 10.09 -12.42
N ARG A 34 -3.37 8.84 -11.95
CA ARG A 34 -3.94 8.53 -10.62
C ARG A 34 -3.01 8.93 -9.48
N LEU A 35 -1.69 8.83 -9.62
CA LEU A 35 -0.73 9.34 -8.63
C LEU A 35 -0.95 10.82 -8.35
N VAL A 36 -1.23 11.61 -9.38
CA VAL A 36 -1.53 13.04 -9.24
C VAL A 36 -2.93 13.25 -8.63
N ALA A 37 -3.93 12.61 -9.19
CA ALA A 37 -5.33 12.79 -8.79
C ALA A 37 -5.60 12.36 -7.34
N CYS A 38 -4.92 11.32 -6.86
CA CYS A 38 -5.13 10.75 -5.53
C CYS A 38 -4.17 11.31 -4.45
N ALA A 39 -3.23 12.18 -4.80
CA ALA A 39 -2.11 12.58 -3.93
C ALA A 39 -2.51 13.09 -2.54
N ALA A 40 -3.68 13.74 -2.41
CA ALA A 40 -4.18 14.24 -1.13
C ALA A 40 -4.78 13.13 -0.24
N ILE A 41 -5.09 11.98 -0.81
CA ILE A 41 -5.84 10.89 -0.15
C ILE A 41 -4.99 9.63 -0.01
N GLU A 42 -4.34 9.19 -1.09
CA GLU A 42 -3.57 7.96 -1.13
C GLU A 42 -2.19 8.21 -1.74
N VAL A 43 -1.17 7.71 -1.07
CA VAL A 43 0.23 7.87 -1.47
C VAL A 43 0.82 6.50 -1.76
N ALA A 44 1.46 6.36 -2.91
CA ALA A 44 2.28 5.20 -3.22
C ALA A 44 3.72 5.43 -2.72
N ILE A 45 4.30 4.39 -2.13
CA ILE A 45 5.64 4.35 -1.56
C ILE A 45 6.43 3.27 -2.29
N LEU A 46 7.68 3.54 -2.61
CA LEU A 46 8.57 2.60 -3.28
C LEU A 46 9.73 2.19 -2.38
N ALA A 47 10.14 0.95 -2.52
CA ALA A 47 11.38 0.42 -1.95
C ALA A 47 12.38 0.10 -3.05
N GLU A 48 13.53 0.72 -2.98
CA GLU A 48 14.66 0.50 -3.88
C GLU A 48 15.79 -0.23 -3.16
N LEU A 49 16.38 -1.17 -3.85
CA LEU A 49 17.57 -1.89 -3.38
C LEU A 49 18.53 -2.07 -4.55
N ASP A 50 19.79 -1.71 -4.34
CA ASP A 50 20.85 -1.77 -5.36
C ASP A 50 20.47 -1.02 -6.67
N GLY A 51 19.77 0.11 -6.54
CA GLY A 51 19.35 0.96 -7.66
C GLY A 51 18.13 0.44 -8.43
N GLN A 52 17.44 -0.58 -7.94
CA GLN A 52 16.25 -1.16 -8.56
C GLN A 52 15.04 -1.07 -7.64
N VAL A 53 13.89 -0.72 -8.20
CA VAL A 53 12.61 -0.77 -7.48
C VAL A 53 12.16 -2.21 -7.36
N GLY A 54 12.05 -2.70 -6.13
CA GLY A 54 11.70 -4.09 -5.83
C GLY A 54 10.44 -4.27 -5.00
N GLY A 55 9.75 -3.19 -4.63
CA GLY A 55 8.52 -3.28 -3.87
C GLY A 55 7.78 -1.96 -3.77
N PHE A 56 6.50 -2.02 -3.43
CA PHE A 56 5.68 -0.83 -3.19
C PHE A 56 4.68 -1.06 -2.06
N ALA A 57 4.20 0.04 -1.51
CA ALA A 57 3.05 0.10 -0.62
C ALA A 57 2.16 1.29 -1.00
N CYS A 58 0.88 1.24 -0.62
CA CYS A 58 0.00 2.40 -0.70
C CYS A 58 -0.61 2.67 0.67
N VAL A 59 -0.69 3.94 1.03
CA VAL A 59 -1.29 4.42 2.29
C VAL A 59 -2.39 5.41 1.97
N ARG A 60 -3.59 5.12 2.44
CA ARG A 60 -4.74 6.00 2.36
C ARG A 60 -4.96 6.68 3.69
N VAL A 61 -5.10 8.02 3.68
CA VAL A 61 -5.42 8.81 4.87
C VAL A 61 -6.58 9.72 4.51
N VAL A 62 -7.73 9.53 5.16
CA VAL A 62 -8.96 10.25 4.84
C VAL A 62 -9.58 10.87 6.09
N PRO A 63 -10.13 12.09 6.00
CA PRO A 63 -10.83 12.70 7.11
C PRO A 63 -12.09 11.94 7.47
N CYS A 64 -12.49 12.02 8.75
CA CYS A 64 -13.68 11.38 9.29
C CYS A 64 -14.68 12.43 9.73
N VAL A 65 -15.98 12.12 9.61
CA VAL A 65 -17.05 13.01 10.09
C VAL A 65 -17.14 13.02 11.62
N LEU A 66 -16.98 11.85 12.24
CA LEU A 66 -17.24 11.66 13.67
C LEU A 66 -15.99 11.63 14.54
N TYR A 67 -14.81 11.72 13.96
CA TYR A 67 -13.53 11.70 14.69
C TYR A 67 -12.62 12.82 14.22
N ALA A 68 -11.87 13.41 15.16
CA ALA A 68 -10.91 14.47 14.85
C ALA A 68 -9.72 13.93 14.05
N GLU A 69 -9.26 12.71 14.39
CA GLU A 69 -8.18 12.05 13.68
C GLU A 69 -8.68 11.42 12.39
N PRO A 70 -7.90 11.51 11.29
CA PRO A 70 -8.21 10.85 10.05
C PRO A 70 -8.08 9.32 10.18
N TYR A 71 -8.81 8.60 9.32
CA TYR A 71 -8.67 7.16 9.13
C TYR A 71 -7.48 6.89 8.21
N ALA A 72 -6.60 5.98 8.60
CA ALA A 72 -5.48 5.57 7.78
C ALA A 72 -5.46 4.05 7.56
N GLU A 73 -5.14 3.65 6.33
CA GLU A 73 -5.09 2.27 5.91
C GLU A 73 -3.88 2.02 5.00
N LEU A 74 -3.13 0.95 5.28
CA LEU A 74 -2.19 0.37 4.34
C LEU A 74 -3.01 -0.45 3.34
N THR A 75 -3.23 0.10 2.15
CA THR A 75 -4.13 -0.48 1.15
C THR A 75 -3.44 -1.51 0.29
N GLU A 76 -2.12 -1.38 0.07
CA GLU A 76 -1.31 -2.27 -0.74
C GLU A 76 0.06 -2.47 -0.10
N LEU A 77 0.58 -3.67 -0.20
CA LEU A 77 1.97 -4.00 0.12
C LEU A 77 2.43 -5.17 -0.75
N TYR A 78 3.45 -4.95 -1.54
CA TYR A 78 4.03 -5.95 -2.41
C TYR A 78 5.53 -5.84 -2.49
N VAL A 79 6.21 -6.97 -2.46
CA VAL A 79 7.65 -7.10 -2.71
C VAL A 79 7.86 -8.18 -3.77
N GLU A 80 8.55 -7.84 -4.84
CA GLU A 80 8.88 -8.78 -5.91
C GLU A 80 9.66 -9.98 -5.37
N PRO A 81 9.43 -11.19 -5.90
CA PRO A 81 10.07 -12.41 -5.40
C PRO A 81 11.59 -12.30 -5.26
N ALA A 82 12.27 -11.67 -6.23
CA ALA A 82 13.72 -11.49 -6.21
C ALA A 82 14.25 -10.60 -5.07
N PHE A 83 13.38 -9.77 -4.48
CA PHE A 83 13.71 -8.82 -3.42
C PHE A 83 13.20 -9.23 -2.03
N ARG A 84 12.52 -10.37 -1.92
CA ARG A 84 11.97 -10.86 -0.65
C ARG A 84 13.06 -11.30 0.31
N ARG A 85 12.71 -11.31 1.61
CA ARG A 85 13.60 -11.71 2.72
C ARG A 85 14.83 -10.80 2.87
N ARG A 86 14.75 -9.59 2.33
CA ARG A 86 15.81 -8.56 2.41
C ARG A 86 15.37 -7.32 3.18
N GLY A 87 14.22 -7.38 3.86
CA GLY A 87 13.72 -6.31 4.72
C GLY A 87 12.88 -5.22 4.05
N LEU A 88 12.59 -5.31 2.75
CA LEU A 88 11.84 -4.28 2.02
C LEU A 88 10.41 -4.11 2.56
N GLY A 89 9.71 -5.21 2.81
CA GLY A 89 8.33 -5.16 3.33
C GLY A 89 8.26 -4.46 4.69
N ARG A 90 9.19 -4.77 5.57
CA ARG A 90 9.26 -4.14 6.90
C ARG A 90 9.58 -2.65 6.81
N ALA A 91 10.48 -2.28 5.91
CA ALA A 91 10.84 -0.88 5.68
C ALA A 91 9.68 -0.08 5.06
N LEU A 92 8.91 -0.69 4.14
CA LEU A 92 7.70 -0.10 3.58
C LEU A 92 6.64 0.15 4.65
N ILE A 93 6.40 -0.81 5.55
CA ILE A 93 5.47 -0.67 6.68
C ILE A 93 5.91 0.49 7.59
N ALA A 94 7.18 0.54 7.97
CA ALA A 94 7.70 1.60 8.84
C ALA A 94 7.54 2.99 8.21
N TYR A 95 7.78 3.12 6.92
CA TYR A 95 7.56 4.38 6.20
C TYR A 95 6.08 4.75 6.13
N ALA A 96 5.22 3.78 5.90
CA ALA A 96 3.77 3.96 5.88
C ALA A 96 3.24 4.48 7.23
N GLU A 97 3.74 3.93 8.34
CA GLU A 97 3.41 4.41 9.70
C GLU A 97 3.85 5.84 9.93
N GLN A 98 5.05 6.20 9.50
CA GLN A 98 5.56 7.59 9.60
C GLN A 98 4.69 8.55 8.79
N LEU A 99 4.30 8.17 7.58
CA LEU A 99 3.45 8.98 6.71
C LEU A 99 2.05 9.15 7.31
N ALA A 100 1.44 8.09 7.81
CA ALA A 100 0.12 8.15 8.46
C ALA A 100 0.16 9.07 9.69
N ARG A 101 1.19 8.94 10.52
CA ARG A 101 1.41 9.80 11.70
C ARG A 101 1.62 11.27 11.31
N ALA A 102 2.42 11.54 10.28
CA ALA A 102 2.67 12.90 9.80
C ALA A 102 1.40 13.57 9.26
N ARG A 103 0.42 12.79 8.80
CA ARG A 103 -0.90 13.25 8.36
C ARG A 103 -1.95 13.26 9.47
N GLY A 104 -1.57 13.00 10.72
CA GLY A 104 -2.43 13.12 11.89
C GLY A 104 -3.20 11.87 12.29
N ALA A 105 -2.98 10.72 11.63
CA ALA A 105 -3.64 9.48 12.00
C ALA A 105 -3.08 8.94 13.33
N ALA A 106 -3.97 8.39 14.16
CA ALA A 106 -3.61 7.74 15.42
C ALA A 106 -3.27 6.26 15.21
N ASP A 107 -3.93 5.61 14.26
CA ASP A 107 -3.78 4.20 13.96
C ASP A 107 -3.55 3.98 12.45
N LEU A 108 -2.93 2.86 12.10
CA LEU A 108 -2.84 2.38 10.73
C LEU A 108 -3.46 0.99 10.66
N LEU A 109 -4.53 0.87 9.89
CA LEU A 109 -5.18 -0.41 9.65
C LEU A 109 -4.57 -1.11 8.45
N ILE A 110 -4.56 -2.44 8.50
CA ILE A 110 -4.15 -3.29 7.39
C ILE A 110 -5.24 -4.33 7.16
N LEU A 111 -5.72 -4.43 5.91
CA LEU A 111 -6.59 -5.51 5.49
C LEU A 111 -5.78 -6.51 4.67
N THR A 112 -5.88 -7.79 5.05
CA THR A 112 -5.24 -8.89 4.32
C THR A 112 -6.19 -10.07 4.25
N GLY A 113 -6.02 -10.91 3.23
CA GLY A 113 -6.84 -12.10 3.07
C GLY A 113 -6.68 -13.07 4.26
N VAL A 114 -7.79 -13.70 4.67
CA VAL A 114 -7.79 -14.66 5.78
C VAL A 114 -6.86 -15.85 5.53
N GLY A 115 -6.59 -16.20 4.27
CA GLY A 115 -5.68 -17.28 3.87
C GLY A 115 -4.24 -16.83 3.62
N ASN A 116 -3.93 -15.55 3.72
CA ASN A 116 -2.58 -15.03 3.46
C ASN A 116 -1.72 -15.08 4.73
N ALA A 117 -1.28 -16.29 5.08
CA ALA A 117 -0.51 -16.54 6.30
C ALA A 117 0.85 -15.81 6.31
N ALA A 118 1.51 -15.70 5.16
CA ALA A 118 2.80 -15.02 5.04
C ALA A 118 2.67 -13.51 5.33
N ALA A 119 1.67 -12.85 4.78
CA ALA A 119 1.40 -11.44 5.05
C ALA A 119 1.01 -11.21 6.51
N GLN A 120 0.14 -12.05 7.07
CA GLN A 120 -0.25 -11.97 8.47
C GLN A 120 0.95 -12.13 9.42
N ALA A 121 1.87 -13.04 9.11
CA ALA A 121 3.10 -13.23 9.89
C ALA A 121 4.00 -11.98 9.84
N LEU A 122 4.15 -11.37 8.65
CA LEU A 122 4.89 -10.12 8.49
C LEU A 122 4.30 -9.00 9.35
N TYR A 123 2.98 -8.82 9.29
CA TYR A 123 2.30 -7.75 10.05
C TYR A 123 2.39 -7.98 11.55
N ARG A 124 2.20 -9.22 12.03
CA ARG A 124 2.38 -9.54 13.44
C ARG A 124 3.80 -9.30 13.92
N ALA A 125 4.79 -9.66 13.11
CA ALA A 125 6.20 -9.37 13.41
C ALA A 125 6.51 -7.86 13.45
N ALA A 126 5.71 -7.05 12.76
CA ALA A 126 5.78 -5.59 12.81
C ALA A 126 4.95 -4.98 13.97
N GLY A 127 4.27 -5.78 14.78
CA GLY A 127 3.51 -5.34 15.96
C GLY A 127 2.02 -5.15 15.73
N TYR A 128 1.47 -5.62 14.61
CA TYR A 128 0.04 -5.54 14.32
C TYR A 128 -0.72 -6.72 14.94
N ASP A 129 -1.84 -6.41 15.56
CA ASP A 129 -2.77 -7.39 16.12
C ASP A 129 -4.07 -7.44 15.33
N THR A 130 -4.82 -8.52 15.47
CA THR A 130 -6.16 -8.62 14.92
C THR A 130 -7.07 -7.60 15.62
N TYR A 131 -7.68 -6.71 14.85
CA TYR A 131 -8.47 -5.60 15.37
C TYR A 131 -9.96 -5.73 15.04
N ALA A 132 -10.32 -6.12 13.81
CA ALA A 132 -11.69 -6.15 13.33
C ALA A 132 -11.89 -7.25 12.29
N VAL A 133 -13.17 -7.56 11.99
CA VAL A 133 -13.56 -8.43 10.90
C VAL A 133 -13.91 -7.57 9.70
N ALA A 134 -13.34 -7.87 8.55
CA ALA A 134 -13.70 -7.24 7.28
C ALA A 134 -14.80 -8.05 6.58
N LEU A 135 -15.89 -7.39 6.20
CA LEU A 135 -16.99 -7.98 5.44
C LEU A 135 -17.08 -7.28 4.09
N ASN A 136 -17.29 -8.05 3.04
CA ASN A 136 -17.38 -7.53 1.68
C ASN A 136 -18.67 -7.97 0.98
N ARG A 137 -19.27 -7.05 0.22
CA ARG A 137 -20.37 -7.33 -0.69
C ARG A 137 -20.18 -6.52 -1.97
N LYS A 138 -20.37 -7.15 -3.12
CA LYS A 138 -20.45 -6.40 -4.38
C LYS A 138 -21.70 -5.54 -4.38
N VAL A 139 -21.51 -4.22 -4.55
CA VAL A 139 -22.61 -3.24 -4.62
C VAL A 139 -22.89 -2.75 -6.05
N SER A 140 -21.96 -3.01 -6.98
CA SER A 140 -22.18 -2.79 -8.41
C SER A 140 -22.54 -4.10 -9.09
N GLN A 141 -23.56 -4.06 -9.97
CA GLN A 141 -23.78 -5.15 -10.93
C GLN A 141 -22.82 -4.92 -12.09
N VAL A 142 -21.72 -5.66 -12.13
CA VAL A 142 -20.93 -5.76 -13.35
C VAL A 142 -21.76 -6.56 -14.33
N ARG A 143 -22.43 -5.88 -15.27
CA ARG A 143 -23.00 -6.55 -16.43
C ARG A 143 -21.84 -7.10 -17.24
N GLY A 144 -21.71 -8.42 -17.25
CA GLY A 144 -20.79 -9.13 -18.12
C GLY A 144 -21.15 -8.92 -19.58
#